data_3add59ba2152c5961179458acfcdeeba
#
_entry.id   3add59ba2152c5961179458acfcdeeba
#
_cell.length_a   1.000
_cell.length_b   1.000
_cell.length_c   1.000
_cell.angle_alpha   90.00
_cell.angle_beta   90.00
_cell.angle_gamma   90.00
#
_symmetry.space_group_name_H-M   'P 1'
#
loop_
_entity.id
_entity.type
_entity.pdbx_description
1 polymer ?
#
loop_
_entity_poly.entity_id
_entity_poly.type
_entity_poly.pdbx_seq_one_letter_code
_entity_poly.pdbx_strand_id
1 'polypeptide(L)'
;YFRGEAQSLGYAIKKTYWDGLDLIPSCLRTFDAEYEIMSGFQPDMLETLRDGIQTVSQDYDVVIIDSPPALGVLSLNVLVAANALLIPVPPAMFDFYSTVSYLRMLDETLNTIEKRIGPVQYKFIRMLITRMDDQKAAHREMVELMEGTYESLLMKDKLKDSAEINNAGVRLYTVYELDKAERSKGSRDRALNLLDTVFSEVEGLIRVCWPSRSEDLKARGLIA
;
A
#
# COMPACT_ATOMS: atom_id res chain seq x y z
N TYR A 1 -17.83 11.48 3.76
CA TYR A 1 -16.79 12.51 3.79
C TYR A 1 -16.67 13.18 2.42
N PHE A 2 -16.42 12.45 1.35
CA PHE A 2 -16.29 12.98 -0.02
C PHE A 2 -17.51 13.75 -0.53
N ARG A 3 -18.69 13.54 0.06
CA ARG A 3 -19.92 14.29 -0.25
C ARG A 3 -20.11 15.54 0.64
N GLY A 4 -19.15 15.86 1.50
CA GLY A 4 -19.26 16.99 2.44
C GLY A 4 -20.22 16.75 3.61
N GLU A 5 -20.75 15.54 3.79
CA GLU A 5 -21.73 15.21 4.85
C GLU A 5 -21.07 15.04 6.23
N ALA A 6 -19.76 14.87 6.29
CA ALA A 6 -19.00 14.69 7.53
C ALA A 6 -17.74 15.56 7.55
N GLN A 7 -17.41 16.09 8.73
CA GLN A 7 -16.25 16.96 8.94
C GLN A 7 -14.95 16.21 9.27
N SER A 8 -15.01 14.92 9.59
CA SER A 8 -13.86 14.09 9.95
C SER A 8 -14.02 12.68 9.43
N LEU A 9 -12.92 12.01 9.09
CA LEU A 9 -12.91 10.57 8.78
C LEU A 9 -13.17 9.69 10.00
N GLY A 10 -13.08 10.21 11.22
CA GLY A 10 -13.26 9.45 12.45
C GLY A 10 -14.57 8.65 12.52
N TYR A 11 -15.67 9.17 11.92
CA TYR A 11 -16.95 8.45 11.89
C TYR A 11 -16.92 7.13 11.10
N ALA A 12 -16.02 7.02 10.12
CA ALA A 12 -15.91 5.85 9.25
C ALA A 12 -15.00 4.76 9.82
N ILE A 13 -14.21 5.09 10.84
CA ILE A 13 -13.26 4.18 11.47
C ILE A 13 -14.00 3.08 12.23
N LYS A 14 -13.60 1.86 12.00
CA LYS A 14 -14.08 0.65 12.67
C LYS A 14 -12.93 -0.01 13.40
N LYS A 15 -13.14 -0.36 14.66
CA LYS A 15 -12.22 -1.20 15.42
C LYS A 15 -12.18 -2.60 14.82
N THR A 16 -10.98 -3.13 14.63
CA THR A 16 -10.82 -4.56 14.32
C THR A 16 -10.62 -5.36 15.60
N TYR A 17 -10.53 -6.68 15.50
CA TYR A 17 -10.17 -7.54 16.62
C TYR A 17 -8.66 -7.56 16.91
N TRP A 18 -7.86 -6.91 16.09
CA TRP A 18 -6.43 -6.72 16.32
C TRP A 18 -6.19 -5.42 17.09
N ASP A 19 -5.49 -5.52 18.21
CA ASP A 19 -5.11 -4.33 18.96
C ASP A 19 -4.19 -3.43 18.13
N GLY A 20 -4.50 -2.12 18.13
CA GLY A 20 -3.74 -1.14 17.38
C GLY A 20 -4.01 -1.09 15.86
N LEU A 21 -4.94 -1.91 15.35
CA LEU A 21 -5.34 -1.91 13.95
C LEU A 21 -6.80 -1.52 13.79
N ASP A 22 -7.04 -0.40 13.16
CA ASP A 22 -8.37 0.08 12.80
C ASP A 22 -8.57 0.05 11.28
N LEU A 23 -9.80 0.05 10.82
CA LEU A 23 -10.14 -0.04 9.40
C LEU A 23 -11.18 1.02 9.01
N ILE A 24 -10.95 1.68 7.89
CA ILE A 24 -12.00 2.36 7.15
C ILE A 24 -12.39 1.45 5.97
N PRO A 25 -13.53 0.74 6.05
CA PRO A 25 -13.91 -0.19 5.01
C PRO A 25 -14.41 0.53 3.77
N SER A 26 -13.99 0.08 2.60
CA SER A 26 -14.61 0.44 1.33
C SER A 26 -15.90 -0.36 1.09
N CYS A 27 -16.78 0.15 0.24
CA CYS A 27 -18.00 -0.53 -0.16
C CYS A 27 -18.33 -0.21 -1.63
N LEU A 28 -19.26 -0.95 -2.23
CA LEU A 28 -19.69 -0.74 -3.63
C LEU A 28 -20.19 0.70 -3.89
N ARG A 29 -20.74 1.38 -2.88
CA ARG A 29 -21.15 2.79 -2.99
C ARG A 29 -19.98 3.75 -3.18
N THR A 30 -18.74 3.33 -2.92
CA THR A 30 -17.55 4.12 -3.22
C THR A 30 -17.41 4.33 -4.73
N PHE A 31 -17.85 3.35 -5.52
CA PHE A 31 -17.89 3.46 -6.97
C PHE A 31 -18.93 4.50 -7.46
N ASP A 32 -20.12 4.51 -6.83
CA ASP A 32 -21.14 5.52 -7.12
C ASP A 32 -20.64 6.93 -6.75
N ALA A 33 -19.92 7.04 -5.64
CA ALA A 33 -19.31 8.30 -5.21
C ALA A 33 -18.27 8.81 -6.22
N GLU A 34 -17.48 7.94 -6.84
CA GLU A 34 -16.54 8.33 -7.88
C GLU A 34 -17.25 8.96 -9.08
N TYR A 35 -18.36 8.37 -9.53
CA TYR A 35 -19.16 8.91 -10.62
C TYR A 35 -19.78 10.27 -10.26
N GLU A 36 -20.32 10.40 -9.05
CA GLU A 36 -20.89 11.67 -8.57
C GLU A 36 -19.82 12.76 -8.45
N ILE A 37 -18.64 12.44 -7.92
CA ILE A 37 -17.50 13.36 -7.83
C ILE A 37 -17.09 13.82 -9.22
N MET A 38 -17.00 12.91 -10.20
CA MET A 38 -16.63 13.26 -11.58
C MET A 38 -17.65 14.20 -12.23
N SER A 39 -18.93 14.05 -11.94
CA SER A 39 -20.00 14.91 -12.51
C SER A 39 -20.00 16.34 -11.94
N GLY A 40 -19.49 16.52 -10.72
CA GLY A 40 -19.39 17.82 -10.05
C GLY A 40 -17.94 18.22 -9.68
N PHE A 41 -16.96 17.68 -10.40
CA PHE A 41 -15.55 17.79 -10.05
C PHE A 41 -15.08 19.24 -9.88
N GLN A 42 -14.50 19.50 -8.72
CA GLN A 42 -13.77 20.71 -8.39
C GLN A 42 -12.31 20.34 -8.09
N PRO A 43 -11.31 21.18 -8.44
CA PRO A 43 -9.89 20.86 -8.21
C PRO A 43 -9.52 20.58 -6.76
N ASP A 44 -10.17 21.20 -5.79
CA ASP A 44 -10.00 21.00 -4.34
C ASP A 44 -10.45 19.62 -3.87
N MET A 45 -11.30 18.95 -4.63
CA MET A 45 -11.70 17.57 -4.34
C MET A 45 -10.53 16.57 -4.42
N LEU A 46 -9.40 16.90 -5.05
CA LEU A 46 -8.20 16.05 -5.08
C LEU A 46 -7.50 15.95 -3.72
N GLU A 47 -7.69 16.92 -2.85
CA GLU A 47 -7.08 17.00 -1.52
C GLU A 47 -7.97 16.44 -0.41
N THR A 48 -9.20 16.08 -0.73
CA THR A 48 -10.23 15.67 0.24
C THR A 48 -9.77 14.50 1.12
N LEU A 49 -9.12 13.47 0.56
CA LEU A 49 -8.63 12.36 1.36
C LEU A 49 -7.47 12.79 2.28
N ARG A 50 -6.55 13.60 1.78
CA ARG A 50 -5.44 14.15 2.57
C ARG A 50 -5.96 14.92 3.79
N ASP A 51 -6.89 15.82 3.54
CA ASP A 51 -7.49 16.65 4.59
C ASP A 51 -8.28 15.76 5.58
N GLY A 52 -8.96 14.76 5.08
CA GLY A 52 -9.66 13.78 5.92
C GLY A 52 -8.72 12.99 6.83
N ILE A 53 -7.61 12.48 6.30
CA ILE A 53 -6.58 11.78 7.09
C ILE A 53 -6.01 12.71 8.15
N GLN A 54 -5.80 13.99 7.82
CA GLN A 54 -5.27 14.97 8.76
C GLN A 54 -6.15 15.15 9.99
N THR A 55 -7.48 14.99 9.87
CA THR A 55 -8.42 15.09 11.01
C THR A 55 -8.23 13.99 12.06
N VAL A 56 -7.56 12.89 11.72
CA VAL A 56 -7.32 11.72 12.59
C VAL A 56 -5.83 11.38 12.75
N SER A 57 -4.95 12.21 12.23
CA SER A 57 -3.50 11.94 12.18
C SER A 57 -2.82 11.86 13.54
N GLN A 58 -3.42 12.41 14.60
CA GLN A 58 -2.89 12.35 15.96
C GLN A 58 -3.09 10.98 16.61
N ASP A 59 -4.03 10.18 16.11
CA ASP A 59 -4.43 8.91 16.68
C ASP A 59 -3.69 7.71 16.05
N TYR A 60 -2.98 7.93 14.93
CA TYR A 60 -2.36 6.84 14.15
C TYR A 60 -0.89 7.12 13.81
N ASP A 61 -0.07 6.09 13.88
CA ASP A 61 1.34 6.15 13.53
C ASP A 61 1.56 5.98 12.02
N VAL A 62 0.77 5.12 11.38
CA VAL A 62 0.83 4.80 9.95
C VAL A 62 -0.58 4.63 9.39
N VAL A 63 -0.82 5.16 8.21
CA VAL A 63 -2.03 4.91 7.42
C VAL A 63 -1.64 4.17 6.15
N ILE A 64 -2.21 2.99 5.95
CA ILE A 64 -2.03 2.20 4.73
C ILE A 64 -3.29 2.34 3.88
N ILE A 65 -3.13 2.75 2.63
CA ILE A 65 -4.25 2.96 1.72
C ILE A 65 -4.15 1.94 0.59
N ASP A 66 -5.12 1.03 0.53
CA ASP A 66 -5.30 0.12 -0.60
C ASP A 66 -6.11 0.83 -1.68
N SER A 67 -5.44 1.22 -2.77
CA SER A 67 -6.05 2.02 -3.84
C SER A 67 -6.67 1.13 -4.92
N PRO A 68 -7.75 1.59 -5.59
CA PRO A 68 -8.27 0.89 -6.76
C PRO A 68 -7.24 0.85 -7.90
N PRO A 69 -7.29 -0.17 -8.78
CA PRO A 69 -6.29 -0.39 -9.83
C PRO A 69 -6.38 0.59 -11.02
N ALA A 70 -7.34 1.51 -11.02
CA ALA A 70 -7.57 2.48 -12.09
C ALA A 70 -7.17 3.89 -11.67
N LEU A 71 -6.72 4.73 -12.59
CA LEU A 71 -6.46 6.16 -12.35
C LEU A 71 -7.77 6.97 -12.43
N GLY A 72 -8.67 6.71 -11.49
CA GLY A 72 -9.88 7.52 -11.26
C GLY A 72 -9.66 8.60 -10.20
N VAL A 73 -10.69 9.39 -9.90
CA VAL A 73 -10.62 10.48 -8.92
C VAL A 73 -10.20 9.98 -7.53
N LEU A 74 -10.65 8.79 -7.13
CA LEU A 74 -10.27 8.19 -5.85
C LEU A 74 -8.79 7.85 -5.79
N SER A 75 -8.24 7.25 -6.86
CA SER A 75 -6.81 6.96 -6.93
C SER A 75 -5.96 8.24 -6.94
N LEU A 76 -6.43 9.30 -7.60
CA LEU A 76 -5.76 10.60 -7.56
C LEU A 76 -5.76 11.20 -6.15
N ASN A 77 -6.86 11.07 -5.41
CA ASN A 77 -6.91 11.44 -3.99
C ASN A 77 -5.91 10.65 -3.14
N VAL A 78 -5.77 9.34 -3.39
CA VAL A 78 -4.77 8.50 -2.70
C VAL A 78 -3.36 8.99 -3.00
N LEU A 79 -3.04 9.27 -4.26
CA LEU A 79 -1.72 9.77 -4.66
C LEU A 79 -1.39 11.13 -4.03
N VAL A 80 -2.36 12.03 -3.93
CA VAL A 80 -2.20 13.34 -3.29
C VAL A 80 -2.08 13.21 -1.76
N ALA A 81 -2.76 12.25 -1.16
CA ALA A 81 -2.75 12.04 0.29
C ALA A 81 -1.52 11.26 0.77
N ALA A 82 -1.00 10.36 -0.06
CA ALA A 82 0.13 9.52 0.30
C ALA A 82 1.44 10.30 0.34
N ASN A 83 2.30 9.97 1.28
CA ASN A 83 3.66 10.50 1.35
C ASN A 83 4.73 9.44 1.10
N ALA A 84 4.32 8.21 0.78
CA ALA A 84 5.17 7.13 0.30
C ALA A 84 4.35 6.18 -0.59
N LEU A 85 5.00 5.54 -1.56
CA LEU A 85 4.37 4.58 -2.46
C LEU A 85 5.11 3.25 -2.41
N LEU A 86 4.34 2.18 -2.23
CA LEU A 86 4.79 0.80 -2.41
C LEU A 86 4.01 0.17 -3.56
N ILE A 87 4.70 -0.23 -4.62
CA ILE A 87 4.11 -0.71 -5.87
C ILE A 87 4.37 -2.21 -6.00
N PRO A 88 3.39 -3.09 -5.74
CA PRO A 88 3.55 -4.52 -5.94
C PRO A 88 3.55 -4.87 -7.43
N VAL A 89 4.56 -5.61 -7.90
CA VAL A 89 4.71 -5.99 -9.31
C VAL A 89 5.03 -7.49 -9.40
N PRO A 90 4.17 -8.32 -9.99
CA PRO A 90 4.51 -9.70 -10.32
C PRO A 90 5.61 -9.74 -11.40
N PRO A 91 6.56 -10.70 -11.36
CA PRO A 91 7.62 -10.82 -12.33
C PRO A 91 7.14 -11.54 -13.60
N ALA A 92 6.12 -10.99 -14.25
CA ALA A 92 5.58 -11.46 -15.50
C ALA A 92 5.58 -10.33 -16.53
N MET A 93 5.89 -10.65 -17.79
CA MET A 93 6.11 -9.65 -18.84
C MET A 93 4.93 -8.68 -19.01
N PHE A 94 3.70 -9.19 -19.03
CA PHE A 94 2.50 -8.36 -19.20
C PHE A 94 2.25 -7.44 -18.00
N ASP A 95 2.47 -7.95 -16.78
CA ASP A 95 2.33 -7.15 -15.56
C ASP A 95 3.40 -6.06 -15.50
N PHE A 96 4.62 -6.38 -15.92
CA PHE A 96 5.70 -5.42 -16.00
C PHE A 96 5.40 -4.29 -17.01
N TYR A 97 4.98 -4.63 -18.23
CA TYR A 97 4.57 -3.64 -19.23
C TYR A 97 3.40 -2.78 -18.77
N SER A 98 2.42 -3.38 -18.12
CA SER A 98 1.29 -2.65 -17.55
C SER A 98 1.75 -1.68 -16.47
N THR A 99 2.69 -2.11 -15.61
CA THR A 99 3.27 -1.26 -14.56
C THR A 99 4.06 -0.09 -15.17
N VAL A 100 4.88 -0.33 -16.19
CA VAL A 100 5.63 0.74 -16.88
C VAL A 100 4.66 1.76 -17.50
N SER A 101 3.61 1.28 -18.15
CA SER A 101 2.59 2.14 -18.76
C SER A 101 1.84 2.95 -17.70
N TYR A 102 1.51 2.31 -16.57
CA TYR A 102 0.90 2.98 -15.43
C TYR A 102 1.80 4.07 -14.85
N LEU A 103 3.10 3.79 -14.65
CA LEU A 103 4.04 4.77 -14.10
C LEU A 103 4.21 6.00 -15.03
N ARG A 104 4.20 5.81 -16.34
CA ARG A 104 4.22 6.94 -17.29
C ARG A 104 2.96 7.79 -17.19
N MET A 105 1.81 7.14 -17.18
CA MET A 105 0.52 7.83 -17.04
C MET A 105 0.41 8.52 -15.68
N LEU A 106 0.97 7.91 -14.62
CA LEU A 106 1.06 8.51 -13.29
C LEU A 106 1.90 9.79 -13.30
N ASP A 107 3.09 9.76 -13.92
CA ASP A 107 3.98 10.94 -14.04
C ASP A 107 3.28 12.09 -14.76
N GLU A 108 2.68 11.83 -15.92
CA GLU A 108 1.92 12.85 -16.68
C GLU A 108 0.75 13.41 -15.85
N THR A 109 0.06 12.56 -15.10
CA THR A 109 -1.06 12.95 -14.27
C THR A 109 -0.61 13.79 -13.08
N LEU A 110 0.44 13.38 -12.36
CA LEU A 110 1.02 14.14 -11.26
C LEU A 110 1.50 15.51 -11.73
N ASN A 111 2.22 15.60 -12.84
CA ASN A 111 2.64 16.87 -13.43
C ASN A 111 1.45 17.82 -13.71
N THR A 112 0.29 17.27 -14.04
CA THR A 112 -0.93 18.05 -14.27
C THR A 112 -1.57 18.50 -12.97
N ILE A 113 -1.60 17.63 -11.96
CA ILE A 113 -2.14 17.91 -10.62
C ILE A 113 -1.28 18.97 -9.94
N GLU A 114 0.03 18.83 -9.96
CA GLU A 114 0.97 19.74 -9.30
C GLU A 114 0.85 21.18 -9.77
N LYS A 115 0.48 21.40 -11.02
CA LYS A 115 0.18 22.77 -11.54
C LYS A 115 -1.02 23.41 -10.86
N ARG A 116 -1.88 22.64 -10.19
CA ARG A 116 -3.12 23.13 -9.57
C ARG A 116 -3.03 23.20 -8.05
N ILE A 117 -2.45 22.16 -7.42
CA ILE A 117 -2.42 22.05 -5.95
C ILE A 117 -1.01 22.22 -5.36
N GLY A 118 0.02 22.42 -6.19
CA GLY A 118 1.42 22.48 -5.78
C GLY A 118 2.10 21.10 -5.77
N PRO A 119 3.40 21.06 -5.42
CA PRO A 119 4.23 19.85 -5.55
C PRO A 119 3.74 18.70 -4.68
N VAL A 120 3.62 17.50 -5.24
CA VAL A 120 3.39 16.25 -4.54
C VAL A 120 4.74 15.57 -4.31
N GLN A 121 5.14 15.40 -3.06
CA GLN A 121 6.45 14.85 -2.72
C GLN A 121 6.32 13.53 -1.96
N TYR A 122 6.95 12.49 -2.51
CA TYR A 122 7.04 11.20 -1.83
C TYR A 122 8.37 11.07 -1.09
N LYS A 123 8.33 10.59 0.14
CA LYS A 123 9.50 10.26 0.95
C LYS A 123 10.26 9.08 0.35
N PHE A 124 9.51 8.10 -0.16
CA PHE A 124 10.06 7.04 -0.99
C PHE A 124 9.02 6.51 -1.97
N ILE A 125 9.51 5.96 -3.07
CA ILE A 125 8.76 5.10 -4.00
C ILE A 125 9.55 3.81 -4.08
N ARG A 126 8.91 2.66 -3.83
CA ARG A 126 9.54 1.34 -3.95
C ARG A 126 8.64 0.38 -4.70
N MET A 127 9.26 -0.46 -5.51
CA MET A 127 8.60 -1.57 -6.20
C MET A 127 8.91 -2.86 -5.44
N LEU A 128 7.88 -3.58 -5.05
CA LEU A 128 8.00 -4.89 -4.41
C LEU A 128 7.67 -5.98 -5.44
N ILE A 129 8.66 -6.80 -5.77
CA ILE A 129 8.40 -7.99 -6.58
C ILE A 129 7.56 -8.97 -5.76
N THR A 130 6.36 -9.30 -6.26
CA THR A 130 5.40 -10.16 -5.58
C THR A 130 5.12 -11.43 -6.38
N ARG A 131 4.58 -12.47 -5.72
CA ARG A 131 4.19 -13.74 -6.35
C ARG A 131 5.33 -14.40 -7.13
N MET A 132 6.55 -14.20 -6.68
CA MET A 132 7.73 -14.78 -7.31
C MET A 132 7.77 -16.30 -7.10
N ASP A 133 7.95 -17.02 -8.19
CA ASP A 133 8.20 -18.46 -8.19
C ASP A 133 9.62 -18.72 -8.72
N ASP A 134 10.52 -19.11 -7.83
CA ASP A 134 11.93 -19.36 -8.16
C ASP A 134 12.13 -20.51 -9.15
N GLN A 135 11.15 -21.41 -9.29
CA GLN A 135 11.24 -22.56 -10.21
C GLN A 135 10.96 -22.14 -11.66
N LYS A 136 10.28 -21.02 -11.88
CA LYS A 136 9.97 -20.52 -13.23
C LYS A 136 11.15 -19.73 -13.80
N ALA A 137 11.74 -20.22 -14.90
CA ALA A 137 12.81 -19.51 -15.61
C ALA A 137 12.37 -18.09 -16.03
N ALA A 138 11.17 -17.96 -16.58
CA ALA A 138 10.62 -16.67 -16.98
C ALA A 138 10.53 -15.63 -15.84
N HIS A 139 10.25 -16.08 -14.60
CA HIS A 139 10.25 -15.18 -13.45
C HIS A 139 11.67 -14.70 -13.10
N ARG A 140 12.66 -15.59 -13.16
CA ARG A 140 14.06 -15.20 -12.91
C ARG A 140 14.58 -14.21 -13.94
N GLU A 141 14.37 -14.49 -15.23
CA GLU A 141 14.75 -13.60 -16.33
C GLU A 141 14.09 -12.22 -16.20
N MET A 142 12.80 -12.19 -15.81
CA MET A 142 12.09 -10.93 -15.59
C MET A 142 12.65 -10.16 -14.39
N VAL A 143 12.99 -10.84 -13.30
CA VAL A 143 13.61 -10.21 -12.14
C VAL A 143 14.97 -9.60 -12.52
N GLU A 144 15.81 -10.30 -13.26
CA GLU A 144 17.10 -9.76 -13.75
C GLU A 144 16.89 -8.51 -14.61
N LEU A 145 15.88 -8.51 -15.49
CA LEU A 145 15.53 -7.35 -16.29
C LEU A 145 15.08 -6.18 -15.42
N MET A 146 14.24 -6.42 -14.43
CA MET A 146 13.74 -5.40 -13.50
C MET A 146 14.88 -4.83 -12.65
N GLU A 147 15.77 -5.67 -12.13
CA GLU A 147 16.95 -5.26 -11.38
C GLU A 147 17.89 -4.39 -12.21
N GLY A 148 18.15 -4.77 -13.47
CA GLY A 148 18.97 -3.99 -14.38
C GLY A 148 18.34 -2.65 -14.81
N THR A 149 17.01 -2.51 -14.72
CA THR A 149 16.31 -1.31 -15.19
C THR A 149 15.93 -0.37 -14.03
N TYR A 150 15.55 -0.90 -12.89
CA TYR A 150 14.94 -0.17 -11.78
C TYR A 150 15.62 -0.42 -10.43
N GLU A 151 16.92 -0.76 -10.40
CA GLU A 151 17.68 -1.12 -9.20
C GLU A 151 17.38 -0.19 -8.00
N SER A 152 17.39 1.11 -8.23
CA SER A 152 17.16 2.12 -7.17
C SER A 152 15.72 2.17 -6.63
N LEU A 153 14.76 1.63 -7.38
CA LEU A 153 13.35 1.60 -7.00
C LEU A 153 12.91 0.25 -6.43
N LEU A 154 13.65 -0.82 -6.72
CA LEU A 154 13.29 -2.15 -6.24
C LEU A 154 13.60 -2.29 -4.75
N MET A 155 12.73 -2.99 -4.06
CA MET A 155 13.04 -3.53 -2.74
C MET A 155 14.04 -4.68 -2.89
N LYS A 156 14.88 -4.85 -1.87
CA LYS A 156 15.88 -5.91 -1.82
C LYS A 156 15.22 -7.28 -1.74
N ASP A 157 14.22 -7.39 -0.87
CA ASP A 157 13.52 -8.63 -0.61
C ASP A 157 12.29 -8.77 -1.52
N LYS A 158 12.01 -10.00 -1.94
CA LYS A 158 10.92 -10.33 -2.87
C LYS A 158 9.88 -11.18 -2.17
N LEU A 159 8.61 -10.87 -2.35
CA LEU A 159 7.52 -11.67 -1.82
C LEU A 159 7.26 -12.87 -2.74
N LYS A 160 7.74 -14.04 -2.32
CA LYS A 160 7.55 -15.29 -3.06
C LYS A 160 6.10 -15.77 -2.98
N ASP A 161 5.68 -16.51 -3.99
CA ASP A 161 4.39 -17.21 -3.95
C ASP A 161 4.38 -18.22 -2.81
N SER A 162 3.32 -18.21 -2.02
CA SER A 162 3.18 -19.05 -0.84
C SER A 162 1.80 -19.66 -0.76
N ALA A 163 1.75 -20.99 -0.77
CA ALA A 163 0.50 -21.70 -0.58
C ALA A 163 -0.17 -21.39 0.77
N GLU A 164 0.63 -21.09 1.80
CA GLU A 164 0.08 -20.77 3.13
C GLU A 164 -0.61 -19.40 3.16
N ILE A 165 -0.07 -18.41 2.43
CA ILE A 165 -0.73 -17.10 2.28
C ILE A 165 -2.06 -17.28 1.55
N ASN A 166 -2.09 -18.03 0.44
CA ASN A 166 -3.30 -18.31 -0.32
C ASN A 166 -4.33 -19.09 0.51
N ASN A 167 -3.90 -20.09 1.25
CA ASN A 167 -4.75 -20.91 2.11
C ASN A 167 -5.36 -20.13 3.29
N ALA A 168 -4.61 -19.18 3.85
CA ALA A 168 -5.14 -18.27 4.88
C ALA A 168 -6.26 -17.41 4.29
N GLY A 169 -6.04 -16.82 3.11
CA GLY A 169 -7.03 -16.01 2.41
C GLY A 169 -8.35 -16.74 2.13
N VAL A 170 -8.30 -18.02 1.72
CA VAL A 170 -9.51 -18.85 1.52
C VAL A 170 -10.35 -18.98 2.81
N ARG A 171 -9.70 -18.94 3.97
CA ARG A 171 -10.35 -19.00 5.28
C ARG A 171 -10.70 -17.64 5.87
N LEU A 172 -10.43 -16.57 5.13
CA LEU A 172 -10.54 -15.18 5.60
C LEU A 172 -9.68 -14.89 6.84
N TYR A 173 -8.53 -15.55 6.93
CA TYR A 173 -7.52 -15.35 7.97
C TYR A 173 -6.24 -14.81 7.36
N THR A 174 -5.40 -14.24 8.22
CA THR A 174 -4.01 -13.98 7.90
C THR A 174 -3.15 -15.22 8.22
N VAL A 175 -1.92 -15.28 7.70
CA VAL A 175 -0.97 -16.35 8.05
C VAL A 175 -0.63 -16.35 9.54
N TYR A 176 -0.70 -15.19 10.18
CA TYR A 176 -0.45 -15.03 11.62
C TYR A 176 -1.49 -15.74 12.49
N GLU A 177 -2.71 -15.90 11.99
CA GLU A 177 -3.85 -16.53 12.69
C GLU A 177 -3.96 -18.03 12.46
N LEU A 178 -3.22 -18.58 11.47
CA LEU A 178 -3.27 -20.02 11.19
C LEU A 178 -2.78 -20.83 12.41
N ASP A 179 -3.59 -21.76 12.87
CA ASP A 179 -3.26 -22.61 14.01
C ASP A 179 -2.03 -23.49 13.71
N LYS A 180 -1.15 -23.59 14.70
CA LYS A 180 0.07 -24.43 14.62
C LYS A 180 -0.24 -25.93 14.50
N ALA A 181 -1.44 -26.34 14.92
CA ALA A 181 -1.84 -27.75 14.98
C ALA A 181 -2.35 -28.31 13.63
N GLU A 182 -2.82 -27.47 12.72
CA GLU A 182 -3.51 -27.92 11.50
C GLU A 182 -2.62 -28.20 10.30
N ARG A 183 -1.32 -27.82 10.34
CA ARG A 183 -0.41 -27.94 9.18
C ARG A 183 1.03 -28.17 9.57
N SER A 184 1.84 -28.59 8.60
CA SER A 184 3.28 -28.78 8.82
C SER A 184 3.88 -27.47 9.35
N LYS A 185 4.31 -27.49 10.60
CA LYS A 185 4.89 -26.34 11.32
C LYS A 185 5.91 -25.57 10.47
N GLY A 186 6.73 -26.28 9.67
CA GLY A 186 7.73 -25.68 8.83
C GLY A 186 7.22 -24.90 7.61
N SER A 187 6.00 -25.13 7.11
CA SER A 187 5.45 -24.39 5.97
C SER A 187 4.92 -23.02 6.43
N ARG A 188 4.20 -22.97 7.54
CA ARG A 188 3.74 -21.74 8.15
C ARG A 188 4.91 -20.84 8.57
N ASP A 189 5.90 -21.43 9.26
CA ASP A 189 7.07 -20.68 9.74
C ASP A 189 7.85 -20.05 8.56
N ARG A 190 7.96 -20.75 7.41
CA ARG A 190 8.56 -20.17 6.20
C ARG A 190 7.74 -19.00 5.66
N ALA A 191 6.41 -19.09 5.64
CA ALA A 191 5.55 -18.00 5.18
C ALA A 191 5.64 -16.77 6.10
N LEU A 192 5.68 -16.98 7.42
CA LEU A 192 5.88 -15.90 8.38
C LEU A 192 7.25 -15.24 8.20
N ASN A 193 8.32 -16.01 8.14
CA ASN A 193 9.67 -15.48 7.93
C ASN A 193 9.77 -14.68 6.63
N LEU A 194 9.10 -15.12 5.57
CA LEU A 194 9.05 -14.41 4.30
C LEU A 194 8.38 -13.04 4.46
N LEU A 195 7.22 -12.99 5.11
CA LEU A 195 6.50 -11.75 5.38
C LEU A 195 7.33 -10.82 6.29
N ASP A 196 7.87 -11.36 7.37
CA ASP A 196 8.68 -10.59 8.33
C ASP A 196 9.92 -9.99 7.66
N THR A 197 10.60 -10.73 6.78
CA THR A 197 11.76 -10.21 6.03
C THR A 197 11.36 -9.05 5.13
N VAL A 198 10.33 -9.23 4.29
CA VAL A 198 9.87 -8.21 3.34
C VAL A 198 9.35 -6.96 4.08
N PHE A 199 8.52 -7.14 5.10
CA PHE A 199 7.93 -6.01 5.79
C PHE A 199 8.85 -5.32 6.79
N SER A 200 9.92 -5.99 7.26
CA SER A 200 10.99 -5.33 8.00
C SER A 200 11.75 -4.31 7.13
N GLU A 201 11.91 -4.59 5.83
CA GLU A 201 12.48 -3.59 4.90
C GLU A 201 11.56 -2.37 4.77
N VAL A 202 10.24 -2.59 4.61
CA VAL A 202 9.25 -1.49 4.56
C VAL A 202 9.28 -0.67 5.85
N GLU A 203 9.29 -1.33 7.00
CA GLU A 203 9.38 -0.66 8.30
C GLU A 203 10.66 0.17 8.42
N GLY A 204 11.78 -0.36 7.95
CA GLY A 204 13.05 0.36 7.90
C GLY A 204 12.96 1.65 7.08
N LEU A 205 12.31 1.61 5.93
CA LEU A 205 12.05 2.80 5.09
C LEU A 205 11.19 3.83 5.82
N ILE A 206 10.13 3.39 6.49
CA ILE A 206 9.25 4.27 7.27
C ILE A 206 10.04 4.93 8.41
N ARG A 207 10.82 4.18 9.17
CA ARG A 207 11.62 4.70 10.30
C ARG A 207 12.62 5.76 9.86
N VAL A 208 13.28 5.56 8.71
CA VAL A 208 14.23 6.55 8.15
C VAL A 208 13.53 7.83 7.73
N CYS A 209 12.32 7.72 7.16
CA CYS A 209 11.57 8.88 6.69
C CYS A 209 10.94 9.70 7.82
N TRP A 210 10.65 9.09 8.97
CA TRP A 210 10.04 9.72 10.14
C TRP A 210 10.80 9.41 11.44
N PRO A 211 12.09 9.83 11.56
CA PRO A 211 12.95 9.44 12.67
C PRO A 211 12.41 9.92 14.03
N SER A 212 11.83 11.12 14.11
CA SER A 212 11.24 11.65 15.35
C SER A 212 10.10 10.76 15.86
N ARG A 213 9.28 10.23 14.96
CA ARG A 213 8.21 9.30 15.34
C ARG A 213 8.75 7.96 15.79
N SER A 214 9.78 7.45 15.11
CA SER A 214 10.47 6.22 15.53
C SER A 214 11.07 6.34 16.93
N GLU A 215 11.68 7.46 17.26
CA GLU A 215 12.23 7.73 18.60
C GLU A 215 11.13 7.81 19.67
N ASP A 216 10.01 8.47 19.38
CA ASP A 216 8.84 8.50 20.26
C ASP A 216 8.31 7.10 20.54
N LEU A 217 8.13 6.29 19.50
CA LEU A 217 7.64 4.91 19.62
C LEU A 217 8.59 4.02 20.43
N LYS A 218 9.93 4.19 20.25
CA LYS A 218 10.94 3.52 21.07
C LYS A 218 10.85 3.95 22.53
N ALA A 219 10.74 5.26 22.78
CA ALA A 219 10.62 5.78 24.14
C ALA A 219 9.36 5.25 24.86
N ARG A 220 8.31 4.97 24.12
CA ARG A 220 7.07 4.35 24.61
C ARG A 220 7.12 2.82 24.70
N GLY A 221 8.23 2.19 24.27
CA GLY A 221 8.39 0.74 24.27
C GLY A 221 7.50 -0.01 23.27
N LEU A 222 7.03 0.68 22.22
CA LEU A 222 6.13 0.13 21.22
C LEU A 222 6.86 -0.50 20.02
N ILE A 223 8.14 -0.14 19.83
CA ILE A 223 9.05 -0.74 18.84
C ILE A 223 10.44 -0.95 19.45
N ALA A 224 11.22 -1.89 18.87
CA ALA A 224 12.59 -2.21 19.28
C ALA A 224 13.63 -1.17 18.82
#